data_607f97dd47546376bae2706c9ea23147
#
_entry.id   607f97dd47546376bae2706c9ea23147
#
_cell.length_a   1.000
_cell.length_b   1.000
_cell.length_c   1.000
_cell.angle_alpha   90.00
_cell.angle_beta   90.00
_cell.angle_gamma   90.00
#
_symmetry.space_group_name_H-M   'P 1'
#
loop_
_entity.id
_entity.type
_entity.pdbx_description
1 polymer ?
#
loop_
_entity_poly.entity_id
_entity_poly.type
_entity_poly.pdbx_seq_one_letter_code
_entity_poly.pdbx_strand_id
1 'polypeptide(L)'
;MYKFRDLRKIRAPSMGLRPIDAVCINGHWLDDEINCFQTLNVEGRESFKRSINAQEMVGDGSLYLSSRIPSKTLKVNFYWHTNTIKEYNRDVKKLKVILYQQQIKIRFLDEQDYFYIGTVEELSFEENGLTTKGSLTINCSDPFKYSDEKQIDTYNNQFMINDKDLIYEVKPKRLIIIPNSDGSSIEISNNTTGKKLMANVSYSSQKEIVFNFDSLDFLVDKVSHLMDLDLASNFDDFLIKNGDEIQTNVSGEHQIEYEVKQL
;
A
#
# COMPACT_ATOMS: atom_id res chain seq x y z
N MET A 1 -3.52 17.66 21.98
CA MET A 1 -3.01 17.91 23.37
C MET A 1 -2.20 16.68 23.74
N TYR A 2 -0.89 16.84 23.89
CA TYR A 2 0.05 15.75 24.23
C TYR A 2 -0.27 15.19 25.62
N LYS A 3 -0.62 13.91 25.72
CA LYS A 3 -0.81 13.24 27.02
C LYS A 3 0.48 12.50 27.35
N PHE A 4 1.24 13.02 28.28
CA PHE A 4 2.42 12.34 28.83
C PHE A 4 2.01 11.03 29.52
N ARG A 5 2.61 9.92 29.12
CA ARG A 5 2.48 8.64 29.81
C ARG A 5 3.67 8.48 30.78
N ASP A 6 3.37 8.21 32.04
CA ASP A 6 4.40 7.90 33.03
C ASP A 6 4.92 6.47 32.81
N LEU A 7 6.09 6.34 32.22
CA LEU A 7 6.73 5.06 31.91
C LEU A 7 7.08 4.23 33.15
N ARG A 8 7.04 4.83 34.36
CA ARG A 8 7.33 4.15 35.62
C ARG A 8 6.10 3.48 36.22
N LYS A 9 4.92 3.81 35.78
CA LYS A 9 3.67 3.21 36.26
C LYS A 9 3.28 2.04 35.36
N ILE A 10 3.62 0.84 35.83
CA ILE A 10 3.18 -0.41 35.21
C ILE A 10 1.66 -0.51 35.37
N ARG A 11 0.93 -0.25 34.32
CA ARG A 11 -0.48 -0.61 34.22
C ARG A 11 -0.63 -1.54 33.02
N ALA A 12 -1.47 -2.56 33.21
CA ALA A 12 -1.95 -3.36 32.08
C ALA A 12 -2.40 -2.44 30.94
N PRO A 13 -2.23 -2.83 29.66
CA PRO A 13 -2.61 -2.01 28.53
C PRO A 13 -4.06 -1.58 28.69
N SER A 14 -4.28 -0.31 29.04
CA SER A 14 -5.61 0.26 29.03
C SER A 14 -5.90 0.61 27.58
N MET A 15 -6.86 -0.06 26.95
CA MET A 15 -7.41 0.33 25.65
C MET A 15 -7.62 1.85 25.64
N GLY A 16 -6.87 2.56 24.78
CA GLY A 16 -7.05 4.00 24.56
C GLY A 16 -5.86 4.90 24.86
N LEU A 17 -4.67 4.39 25.23
CA LEU A 17 -3.47 5.21 25.51
C LEU A 17 -2.26 4.76 24.69
N ARG A 18 -2.46 4.40 23.42
CA ARG A 18 -1.35 4.15 22.51
C ARG A 18 -0.57 5.45 22.26
N PRO A 19 0.77 5.38 22.12
CA PRO A 19 1.55 6.51 21.61
C PRO A 19 1.02 6.97 20.25
N ILE A 20 1.26 8.24 19.91
CA ILE A 20 0.80 8.79 18.62
C ILE A 20 1.47 8.06 17.44
N ASP A 21 2.72 7.61 17.61
CA ASP A 21 3.50 6.86 16.63
C ASP A 21 3.36 5.34 16.79
N ALA A 22 2.34 4.85 17.55
CA ALA A 22 2.16 3.42 17.76
C ALA A 22 2.10 2.69 16.42
N VAL A 23 2.81 1.56 16.34
CA VAL A 23 2.93 0.76 15.12
C VAL A 23 2.00 -0.44 15.14
N CYS A 24 1.29 -0.62 14.02
CA CYS A 24 0.43 -1.77 13.76
C CYS A 24 1.05 -2.59 12.63
N ILE A 25 1.24 -3.89 12.88
CA ILE A 25 1.79 -4.84 11.92
C ILE A 25 0.75 -5.91 11.62
N ASN A 26 0.29 -5.99 10.37
CA ASN A 26 -0.76 -6.92 9.94
C ASN A 26 -2.02 -6.91 10.84
N GLY A 27 -2.44 -5.73 11.32
CA GLY A 27 -3.58 -5.58 12.23
C GLY A 27 -3.26 -5.73 13.72
N HIS A 28 -2.03 -6.08 14.07
CA HIS A 28 -1.58 -6.22 15.45
C HIS A 28 -0.86 -4.97 15.93
N TRP A 29 -1.45 -4.23 16.85
CA TRP A 29 -0.81 -3.09 17.50
C TRP A 29 0.22 -3.59 18.53
N LEU A 30 1.51 -3.32 18.29
CA LEU A 30 2.57 -3.84 19.18
C LEU A 30 2.43 -3.34 20.62
N ASP A 31 1.98 -2.09 20.78
CA ASP A 31 1.74 -1.48 22.12
C ASP A 31 0.61 -2.15 22.92
N ASP A 32 -0.29 -2.91 22.26
CA ASP A 32 -1.35 -3.66 22.95
C ASP A 32 -1.01 -5.15 23.05
N GLU A 33 -0.38 -5.69 22.00
CA GLU A 33 -0.09 -7.12 21.91
C GLU A 33 1.04 -7.57 22.83
N ILE A 34 2.02 -6.69 23.07
CA ILE A 34 3.19 -6.96 23.90
C ILE A 34 3.06 -6.20 25.20
N ASN A 35 3.03 -6.93 26.31
CA ASN A 35 2.86 -6.30 27.62
C ASN A 35 3.99 -5.32 27.94
N CYS A 36 3.62 -4.11 28.39
CA CYS A 36 4.54 -3.02 28.72
C CYS A 36 5.50 -2.61 27.60
N PHE A 37 5.18 -2.94 26.36
CA PHE A 37 5.84 -2.39 25.18
C PHE A 37 5.31 -0.97 24.90
N GLN A 38 6.18 -0.09 24.48
CA GLN A 38 5.81 1.26 24.10
C GLN A 38 6.66 1.75 22.95
N THR A 39 6.01 2.10 21.85
CA THR A 39 6.64 2.83 20.76
C THR A 39 7.05 4.22 21.23
N LEU A 40 8.28 4.62 20.98
CA LEU A 40 8.83 5.93 21.35
C LEU A 40 8.74 6.92 20.20
N ASN A 41 9.30 6.55 19.08
CA ASN A 41 9.28 7.34 17.85
C ASN A 41 9.55 6.46 16.62
N VAL A 42 9.20 6.97 15.45
CA VAL A 42 9.46 6.32 14.17
C VAL A 42 10.26 7.26 13.27
N GLU A 43 11.39 6.79 12.78
CA GLU A 43 12.25 7.51 11.86
C GLU A 43 12.05 7.02 10.42
N GLY A 44 12.25 7.88 9.43
CA GLY A 44 12.23 7.53 8.01
C GLY A 44 10.88 7.73 7.32
N ARG A 45 9.77 7.99 8.04
CA ARG A 45 8.44 8.17 7.45
C ARG A 45 8.39 9.37 6.50
N GLU A 46 8.79 10.55 6.99
CA GLU A 46 8.69 11.84 6.29
C GLU A 46 9.86 12.11 5.33
N SER A 47 10.88 11.26 5.36
CA SER A 47 12.05 11.45 4.52
C SER A 47 11.94 10.68 3.21
N PHE A 48 12.45 11.28 2.15
CA PHE A 48 12.72 10.55 0.92
C PHE A 48 14.13 10.86 0.41
N LYS A 49 14.70 9.92 -0.32
CA LYS A 49 16.00 10.05 -0.96
C LYS A 49 15.84 9.74 -2.45
N ARG A 50 16.54 10.48 -3.28
CA ARG A 50 16.63 10.21 -4.72
C ARG A 50 18.05 9.79 -5.06
N SER A 51 18.21 8.67 -5.70
CA SER A 51 19.47 8.25 -6.30
C SER A 51 19.58 8.84 -7.69
N ILE A 52 20.59 9.65 -7.93
CA ILE A 52 20.85 10.30 -9.21
C ILE A 52 21.96 9.54 -9.92
N ASN A 53 21.70 9.14 -11.14
CA ASN A 53 22.71 8.62 -12.05
C ASN A 53 23.17 9.77 -12.96
N ALA A 54 24.43 10.16 -12.82
CA ALA A 54 25.00 11.25 -13.56
C ALA A 54 26.43 10.88 -14.02
N GLN A 55 26.86 11.44 -15.14
CA GLN A 55 28.21 11.30 -15.67
C GLN A 55 29.01 12.56 -15.41
N GLU A 56 30.21 12.45 -14.86
CA GLU A 56 31.11 13.59 -14.71
C GLU A 56 31.51 14.16 -16.07
N MET A 57 31.59 15.49 -16.17
CA MET A 57 32.03 16.22 -17.35
C MET A 57 33.50 16.63 -17.19
N VAL A 58 34.16 16.88 -18.31
CA VAL A 58 35.55 17.34 -18.32
C VAL A 58 35.73 18.76 -17.70
N GLY A 59 34.64 19.53 -17.61
CA GLY A 59 34.54 20.81 -16.92
C GLY A 59 33.75 20.70 -15.63
N ASP A 60 33.25 21.83 -15.15
CA ASP A 60 32.42 21.90 -13.96
C ASP A 60 31.05 21.22 -14.19
N GLY A 61 30.59 20.50 -13.16
CA GLY A 61 29.26 19.85 -13.16
C GLY A 61 29.23 18.43 -13.68
N SER A 62 28.02 17.88 -13.83
CA SER A 62 27.77 16.54 -14.32
C SER A 62 26.57 16.50 -15.26
N LEU A 63 26.57 15.57 -16.19
CA LEU A 63 25.44 15.29 -17.07
C LEU A 63 24.46 14.37 -16.35
N TYR A 64 23.23 14.87 -16.11
CA TYR A 64 22.15 14.06 -15.56
C TYR A 64 21.70 13.00 -16.58
N LEU A 65 21.66 11.74 -16.18
CA LEU A 65 21.22 10.62 -17.01
C LEU A 65 19.84 10.12 -16.58
N SER A 66 19.66 9.82 -15.29
CA SER A 66 18.43 9.31 -14.73
C SER A 66 18.37 9.49 -13.22
N SER A 67 17.20 9.28 -12.61
CA SER A 67 17.09 9.18 -11.17
C SER A 67 15.97 8.22 -10.76
N ARG A 68 16.12 7.64 -9.58
CA ARG A 68 15.11 6.77 -8.97
C ARG A 68 14.98 7.06 -7.48
N ILE A 69 13.82 6.75 -6.91
CA ILE A 69 13.61 6.71 -5.46
C ILE A 69 13.96 5.27 -5.03
N PRO A 70 14.99 5.07 -4.19
CA PRO A 70 15.35 3.75 -3.68
C PRO A 70 14.34 3.26 -2.63
N SER A 71 14.50 2.03 -2.14
CA SER A 71 13.76 1.52 -0.99
C SER A 71 13.82 2.47 0.21
N LYS A 72 12.76 2.47 1.01
CA LYS A 72 12.64 3.26 2.23
C LYS A 72 12.92 2.37 3.44
N THR A 73 13.66 2.90 4.41
CA THR A 73 13.88 2.23 5.69
C THR A 73 13.10 2.97 6.77
N LEU A 74 12.26 2.24 7.49
CA LEU A 74 11.58 2.73 8.68
C LEU A 74 12.28 2.16 9.92
N LYS A 75 12.54 3.01 10.90
CA LYS A 75 13.13 2.59 12.17
C LYS A 75 12.19 2.97 13.31
N VAL A 76 11.61 1.95 13.94
CA VAL A 76 10.71 2.08 15.08
C VAL A 76 11.54 1.91 16.34
N ASN A 77 11.71 2.96 17.11
CA ASN A 77 12.37 2.91 18.41
C ASN A 77 11.33 2.65 19.50
N PHE A 78 11.62 1.76 20.42
CA PHE A 78 10.70 1.37 21.45
C PHE A 78 11.36 1.25 22.83
N TYR A 79 10.53 1.36 23.86
CA TYR A 79 10.87 1.04 25.24
C TYR A 79 10.05 -0.16 25.67
N TRP A 80 10.68 -1.06 26.42
CA TRP A 80 10.03 -2.25 26.90
C TRP A 80 10.45 -2.55 28.35
N HIS A 81 9.49 -2.88 29.17
CA HIS A 81 9.72 -3.25 30.55
C HIS A 81 8.97 -4.53 30.88
N THR A 82 9.64 -5.46 31.58
CA THR A 82 9.04 -6.70 32.07
C THR A 82 9.37 -6.88 33.53
N ASN A 83 8.51 -7.59 34.27
CA ASN A 83 8.73 -7.82 35.69
C ASN A 83 9.60 -9.05 35.96
N THR A 84 9.59 -10.01 35.05
CA THR A 84 10.31 -11.29 35.19
C THR A 84 10.97 -11.72 33.88
N ILE A 85 12.06 -12.47 33.95
CA ILE A 85 12.74 -13.08 32.81
C ILE A 85 11.79 -14.02 32.03
N LYS A 86 10.87 -14.68 32.73
CA LYS A 86 9.90 -15.58 32.12
C LYS A 86 8.91 -14.80 31.22
N GLU A 87 8.41 -13.66 31.67
CA GLU A 87 7.57 -12.76 30.89
C GLU A 87 8.36 -12.22 29.69
N TYR A 88 9.58 -11.74 29.92
CA TYR A 88 10.45 -11.27 28.84
C TYR A 88 10.59 -12.32 27.72
N ASN A 89 10.98 -13.54 28.05
CA ASN A 89 11.18 -14.60 27.07
C ASN A 89 9.89 -14.96 26.30
N ARG A 90 8.75 -14.98 27.01
CA ARG A 90 7.43 -15.23 26.39
C ARG A 90 7.10 -14.11 25.37
N ASP A 91 7.26 -12.89 25.77
CA ASP A 91 6.84 -11.73 25.00
C ASP A 91 7.81 -11.44 23.84
N VAL A 92 9.13 -11.71 23.99
CA VAL A 92 10.09 -11.74 22.86
C VAL A 92 9.68 -12.78 21.84
N LYS A 93 9.27 -13.97 22.27
CA LYS A 93 8.81 -15.01 21.35
C LYS A 93 7.56 -14.56 20.60
N LYS A 94 6.60 -13.94 21.29
CA LYS A 94 5.38 -13.38 20.66
C LYS A 94 5.73 -12.32 19.64
N LEU A 95 6.59 -11.36 20.00
CA LEU A 95 7.06 -10.30 19.11
C LEU A 95 7.71 -10.89 17.84
N LYS A 96 8.62 -11.85 18.00
CA LYS A 96 9.28 -12.50 16.86
C LYS A 96 8.30 -13.22 15.93
N VAL A 97 7.22 -13.80 16.46
CA VAL A 97 6.16 -14.43 15.63
C VAL A 97 5.42 -13.39 14.79
N ILE A 98 5.08 -12.23 15.37
CA ILE A 98 4.44 -11.13 14.63
C ILE A 98 5.35 -10.60 13.51
N LEU A 99 6.66 -10.50 13.79
CA LEU A 99 7.65 -9.91 12.89
C LEU A 99 8.19 -10.88 11.83
N TYR A 100 7.92 -12.18 11.94
CA TYR A 100 8.54 -13.20 11.09
C TYR A 100 8.09 -13.15 9.63
N GLN A 101 6.89 -12.64 9.37
CA GLN A 101 6.32 -12.58 8.03
C GLN A 101 7.06 -11.57 7.14
N GLN A 102 7.10 -11.84 5.86
CA GLN A 102 7.63 -10.93 4.84
C GLN A 102 6.50 -10.10 4.24
N GLN A 103 6.83 -8.94 3.67
CA GLN A 103 5.85 -8.04 3.02
C GLN A 103 4.64 -7.74 3.89
N ILE A 104 4.92 -7.37 5.15
CA ILE A 104 3.89 -7.03 6.14
C ILE A 104 3.31 -5.65 5.88
N LYS A 105 2.01 -5.49 6.19
CA LYS A 105 1.36 -4.17 6.20
C LYS A 105 1.67 -3.46 7.51
N ILE A 106 2.20 -2.24 7.41
CA ILE A 106 2.64 -1.43 8.54
C ILE A 106 1.84 -0.15 8.55
N ARG A 107 1.10 0.10 9.63
CA ARG A 107 0.33 1.32 9.85
C ARG A 107 0.80 2.03 11.12
N PHE A 108 0.55 3.32 11.18
CA PHE A 108 0.81 4.15 12.34
C PHE A 108 -0.48 4.77 12.85
N LEU A 109 -0.56 5.02 14.16
CA LEU A 109 -1.80 5.50 14.79
C LEU A 109 -2.19 6.91 14.32
N ASP A 110 -1.21 7.75 14.04
CA ASP A 110 -1.40 9.12 13.53
C ASP A 110 -1.78 9.17 12.04
N GLU A 111 -1.61 8.05 11.31
CA GLU A 111 -1.87 7.96 9.87
C GLU A 111 -2.51 6.60 9.52
N GLN A 112 -3.73 6.38 10.03
CA GLN A 112 -4.40 5.07 9.90
C GLN A 112 -4.92 4.78 8.49
N ASP A 113 -5.11 5.79 7.66
CA ASP A 113 -5.64 5.67 6.30
C ASP A 113 -4.60 5.13 5.29
N TYR A 114 -3.33 5.09 5.70
CA TYR A 114 -2.23 4.64 4.86
C TYR A 114 -1.42 3.53 5.54
N PHE A 115 -0.79 2.71 4.71
CA PHE A 115 0.13 1.66 5.16
C PHE A 115 1.35 1.57 4.26
N TYR A 116 2.46 1.15 4.83
CA TYR A 116 3.66 0.71 4.10
C TYR A 116 3.64 -0.81 3.95
N ILE A 117 4.32 -1.30 2.92
CA ILE A 117 4.61 -2.72 2.77
C ILE A 117 6.11 -2.90 2.96
N GLY A 118 6.50 -3.71 3.93
CA GLY A 118 7.91 -3.89 4.25
C GLY A 118 8.22 -5.27 4.86
N THR A 119 9.50 -5.51 5.03
CA THR A 119 10.02 -6.72 5.70
C THR A 119 10.93 -6.28 6.83
N VAL A 120 10.77 -6.91 7.99
CA VAL A 120 11.63 -6.64 9.14
C VAL A 120 13.03 -7.15 8.83
N GLU A 121 13.98 -6.23 8.80
CA GLU A 121 15.39 -6.51 8.55
C GLU A 121 16.14 -6.82 9.85
N GLU A 122 15.86 -6.04 10.91
CA GLU A 122 16.56 -6.18 12.18
C GLU A 122 15.63 -5.87 13.36
N LEU A 123 15.76 -6.65 14.44
CA LEU A 123 15.23 -6.37 15.76
C LEU A 123 16.39 -6.31 16.73
N SER A 124 16.71 -5.13 17.23
CA SER A 124 17.83 -4.85 18.12
C SER A 124 17.35 -4.50 19.51
N PHE A 125 18.05 -4.98 20.54
CA PHE A 125 17.82 -4.67 21.93
C PHE A 125 19.09 -4.13 22.59
N GLU A 126 18.94 -3.11 23.44
CA GLU A 126 19.98 -2.74 24.38
C GLU A 126 19.89 -3.68 25.58
N GLU A 127 20.97 -4.38 25.93
CA GLU A 127 21.01 -5.34 27.03
C GLU A 127 21.03 -4.63 28.40
N ASN A 128 19.85 -4.31 28.91
CA ASN A 128 19.70 -3.66 30.24
C ASN A 128 18.79 -4.45 31.19
N GLY A 129 18.77 -5.78 31.08
CA GLY A 129 17.99 -6.64 32.00
C GLY A 129 16.48 -6.63 31.66
N LEU A 130 15.63 -6.44 32.70
CA LEU A 130 14.17 -6.47 32.58
C LEU A 130 13.58 -5.18 31.96
N THR A 131 14.41 -4.16 31.82
CA THR A 131 14.07 -2.89 31.16
C THR A 131 15.01 -2.71 29.99
N THR A 132 14.47 -2.60 28.80
CA THR A 132 15.28 -2.45 27.60
C THR A 132 14.72 -1.36 26.70
N LYS A 133 15.62 -0.74 25.95
CA LYS A 133 15.28 -0.01 24.73
C LYS A 133 15.68 -0.87 23.54
N GLY A 134 15.01 -0.67 22.44
CA GLY A 134 15.34 -1.38 21.24
C GLY A 134 14.87 -0.64 20.00
N SER A 135 15.23 -1.19 18.88
CA SER A 135 14.76 -0.69 17.59
C SER A 135 14.37 -1.83 16.66
N LEU A 136 13.39 -1.55 15.84
CA LEU A 136 12.91 -2.41 14.76
C LEU A 136 13.20 -1.69 13.45
N THR A 137 14.07 -2.27 12.63
CA THR A 137 14.39 -1.76 11.30
C THR A 137 13.58 -2.53 10.26
N ILE A 138 12.83 -1.80 9.45
CA ILE A 138 11.94 -2.35 8.42
C ILE A 138 12.36 -1.80 7.08
N ASN A 139 12.62 -2.67 6.13
CA ASN A 139 12.91 -2.32 4.75
C ASN A 139 11.63 -2.38 3.92
N CYS A 140 11.21 -1.23 3.40
CA CYS A 140 10.13 -1.10 2.44
C CYS A 140 10.74 -1.03 1.04
N SER A 141 10.67 -2.14 0.30
CA SER A 141 11.22 -2.24 -1.07
C SER A 141 10.56 -1.21 -2.00
N ASP A 142 9.27 -0.97 -1.82
CA ASP A 142 8.55 0.14 -2.40
C ASP A 142 8.57 1.33 -1.41
N PRO A 143 9.08 2.50 -1.82
CA PRO A 143 9.17 3.66 -0.94
C PRO A 143 7.82 4.35 -0.68
N PHE A 144 6.76 3.96 -1.40
CA PHE A 144 5.44 4.55 -1.27
C PHE A 144 4.64 3.92 -0.13
N LYS A 145 3.73 4.70 0.44
CA LYS A 145 2.63 4.23 1.27
C LYS A 145 1.35 4.16 0.45
N TYR A 146 0.46 3.26 0.81
CA TYR A 146 -0.77 2.96 0.09
C TYR A 146 -1.99 3.22 0.97
N SER A 147 -3.07 3.75 0.39
CA SER A 147 -4.36 3.83 1.08
C SER A 147 -5.01 2.46 1.17
N ASP A 148 -6.07 2.34 1.95
CA ASP A 148 -7.02 1.26 1.75
C ASP A 148 -7.66 1.38 0.36
N GLU A 149 -8.22 0.27 -0.10
CA GLU A 149 -8.87 0.18 -1.41
C GLU A 149 -10.00 1.20 -1.51
N LYS A 150 -9.96 2.00 -2.57
CA LYS A 150 -10.99 2.95 -2.96
C LYS A 150 -11.72 2.44 -4.19
N GLN A 151 -12.93 2.93 -4.38
CA GLN A 151 -13.81 2.53 -5.47
C GLN A 151 -14.46 3.76 -6.10
N ILE A 152 -14.58 3.73 -7.43
CA ILE A 152 -15.36 4.69 -8.21
C ILE A 152 -16.44 3.92 -8.93
N ASP A 153 -17.70 4.29 -8.70
CA ASP A 153 -18.88 3.72 -9.36
C ASP A 153 -19.51 4.76 -10.29
N THR A 154 -19.90 4.33 -11.48
CA THR A 154 -20.57 5.19 -12.44
C THR A 154 -21.42 4.38 -13.44
N TYR A 155 -22.47 5.00 -13.98
CA TYR A 155 -23.29 4.46 -15.05
C TYR A 155 -23.04 5.16 -16.41
N ASN A 156 -22.09 6.10 -16.42
CA ASN A 156 -21.76 6.85 -17.63
C ASN A 156 -20.68 6.12 -18.42
N ASN A 157 -20.86 6.00 -19.71
CA ASN A 157 -19.86 5.41 -20.62
C ASN A 157 -18.62 6.31 -20.80
N GLN A 158 -18.69 7.56 -20.37
CA GLN A 158 -17.59 8.50 -20.32
C GLN A 158 -17.62 9.23 -19.00
N PHE A 159 -16.53 9.18 -18.25
CA PHE A 159 -16.42 9.77 -16.93
C PHE A 159 -14.98 10.18 -16.62
N MET A 160 -14.82 11.07 -15.67
CA MET A 160 -13.54 11.57 -15.23
C MET A 160 -13.19 10.97 -13.86
N ILE A 161 -11.95 10.53 -13.69
CA ILE A 161 -11.40 10.14 -12.39
C ILE A 161 -11.26 11.40 -11.53
N ASN A 162 -12.02 11.49 -10.45
CA ASN A 162 -12.04 12.65 -9.58
C ASN A 162 -11.70 12.27 -8.14
N ASP A 163 -10.42 11.99 -7.89
CA ASP A 163 -9.86 11.75 -6.57
C ASP A 163 -8.60 12.61 -6.37
N LYS A 164 -8.69 13.63 -5.54
CA LYS A 164 -7.62 14.60 -5.28
C LYS A 164 -6.37 13.97 -4.65
N ASP A 165 -6.53 12.83 -3.98
CA ASP A 165 -5.43 12.11 -3.35
C ASP A 165 -4.63 11.29 -4.37
N LEU A 166 -5.22 10.99 -5.54
CA LEU A 166 -4.61 10.23 -6.62
C LEU A 166 -3.62 11.12 -7.43
N ILE A 167 -2.56 11.56 -6.75
CA ILE A 167 -1.53 12.44 -7.33
C ILE A 167 -0.59 11.68 -8.27
N TYR A 168 -0.26 10.44 -7.90
CA TYR A 168 0.61 9.56 -8.69
C TYR A 168 -0.23 8.60 -9.52
N GLU A 169 0.27 8.27 -10.69
CA GLU A 169 -0.34 7.22 -11.52
C GLU A 169 -0.30 5.88 -10.79
N VAL A 170 -1.44 5.18 -10.76
CA VAL A 170 -1.56 3.86 -10.14
C VAL A 170 -2.21 2.89 -11.14
N LYS A 171 -1.83 1.62 -11.04
CA LYS A 171 -2.54 0.55 -11.74
C LYS A 171 -3.83 0.26 -10.96
N PRO A 172 -5.01 0.24 -11.57
CA PRO A 172 -6.21 -0.26 -10.92
C PRO A 172 -5.99 -1.68 -10.41
N LYS A 173 -6.69 -2.09 -9.36
CA LYS A 173 -6.74 -3.49 -8.94
C LYS A 173 -7.71 -4.25 -9.83
N ARG A 174 -8.91 -3.72 -9.96
CA ARG A 174 -9.96 -4.29 -10.80
C ARG A 174 -10.73 -3.19 -11.51
N LEU A 175 -11.16 -3.51 -12.71
CA LEU A 175 -12.17 -2.75 -13.43
C LEU A 175 -13.31 -3.71 -13.74
N ILE A 176 -14.49 -3.41 -13.22
CA ILE A 176 -15.67 -4.26 -13.26
C ILE A 176 -16.74 -3.55 -14.07
N ILE A 177 -17.40 -4.28 -14.99
CA ILE A 177 -18.53 -3.77 -15.78
C ILE A 177 -19.69 -4.74 -15.66
N ILE A 178 -20.87 -4.21 -15.34
CA ILE A 178 -22.13 -4.96 -15.40
C ILE A 178 -22.94 -4.39 -16.57
N PRO A 179 -22.92 -5.04 -17.74
CA PRO A 179 -23.54 -4.51 -18.95
C PRO A 179 -25.07 -4.53 -18.89
N ASN A 180 -25.73 -3.53 -19.47
CA ASN A 180 -27.17 -3.45 -19.58
C ASN A 180 -27.73 -4.21 -20.81
N SER A 181 -26.88 -4.59 -21.77
CA SER A 181 -27.23 -5.28 -23.00
C SER A 181 -26.15 -6.27 -23.40
N ASP A 182 -26.51 -7.23 -24.22
CA ASP A 182 -25.56 -8.15 -24.82
C ASP A 182 -24.61 -7.42 -25.80
N GLY A 183 -23.42 -7.97 -25.97
CA GLY A 183 -22.41 -7.42 -26.89
C GLY A 183 -21.36 -8.46 -27.26
N SER A 184 -20.44 -8.06 -28.16
CA SER A 184 -19.41 -8.97 -28.69
C SER A 184 -17.99 -8.37 -28.67
N SER A 185 -17.84 -7.14 -28.20
CA SER A 185 -16.54 -6.48 -28.09
C SER A 185 -16.54 -5.51 -26.92
N ILE A 186 -15.40 -5.40 -26.26
CA ILE A 186 -15.18 -4.51 -25.13
C ILE A 186 -14.01 -3.61 -25.48
N GLU A 187 -14.21 -2.31 -25.38
CA GLU A 187 -13.16 -1.30 -25.48
C GLU A 187 -13.30 -0.32 -24.34
N ILE A 188 -12.22 -0.14 -23.57
CA ILE A 188 -12.10 0.85 -22.51
C ILE A 188 -10.87 1.67 -22.82
N SER A 189 -11.00 2.97 -22.92
CA SER A 189 -9.90 3.88 -23.21
C SER A 189 -9.71 4.89 -22.08
N ASN A 190 -8.47 5.12 -21.72
CA ASN A 190 -8.07 6.32 -21.00
C ASN A 190 -7.70 7.37 -22.05
N ASN A 191 -8.60 8.30 -22.33
CA ASN A 191 -8.43 9.31 -23.39
C ASN A 191 -7.29 10.28 -23.07
N THR A 192 -6.93 10.45 -21.79
CA THR A 192 -5.84 11.33 -21.36
C THR A 192 -4.47 10.72 -21.69
N THR A 193 -4.30 9.42 -21.50
CA THR A 193 -3.02 8.71 -21.71
C THR A 193 -2.96 8.00 -23.05
N GLY A 194 -4.09 7.82 -23.74
CA GLY A 194 -4.22 7.05 -24.98
C GLY A 194 -4.15 5.53 -24.80
N LYS A 195 -4.11 5.03 -23.55
CA LYS A 195 -4.06 3.60 -23.24
C LYS A 195 -5.43 2.97 -23.37
N LYS A 196 -5.47 1.71 -23.83
CA LYS A 196 -6.72 1.00 -24.10
C LYS A 196 -6.69 -0.43 -23.57
N LEU A 197 -7.86 -0.91 -23.17
CA LEU A 197 -8.17 -2.31 -22.91
C LEU A 197 -9.17 -2.76 -23.97
N MET A 198 -8.84 -3.78 -24.74
CA MET A 198 -9.67 -4.27 -25.83
C MET A 198 -9.79 -5.78 -25.77
N ALA A 199 -11.02 -6.29 -25.92
CA ALA A 199 -11.29 -7.71 -25.99
C ALA A 199 -12.40 -8.01 -27.01
N ASN A 200 -12.24 -9.11 -27.74
CA ASN A 200 -13.22 -9.60 -28.72
C ASN A 200 -13.93 -10.83 -28.13
N VAL A 201 -14.85 -10.60 -27.23
CA VAL A 201 -15.59 -11.64 -26.50
C VAL A 201 -17.07 -11.31 -26.45
N SER A 202 -17.93 -12.31 -26.60
CA SER A 202 -19.36 -12.16 -26.40
C SER A 202 -19.69 -12.13 -24.91
N TYR A 203 -20.53 -11.18 -24.53
CA TYR A 203 -21.02 -11.04 -23.16
C TYR A 203 -22.55 -10.83 -23.16
N SER A 204 -23.19 -11.22 -22.07
CA SER A 204 -24.62 -11.06 -21.88
C SER A 204 -24.95 -9.99 -20.87
N SER A 205 -26.12 -9.39 -21.03
CA SER A 205 -26.67 -8.41 -20.07
C SER A 205 -26.66 -8.97 -18.63
N GLN A 206 -26.33 -8.12 -17.67
CA GLN A 206 -26.26 -8.42 -16.24
C GLN A 206 -25.20 -9.48 -15.86
N LYS A 207 -24.27 -9.81 -16.75
CA LYS A 207 -23.15 -10.69 -16.49
C LYS A 207 -21.87 -9.86 -16.29
N GLU A 208 -21.19 -10.12 -15.19
CA GLU A 208 -20.01 -9.37 -14.77
C GLU A 208 -18.84 -9.57 -15.73
N ILE A 209 -18.20 -8.47 -16.11
CA ILE A 209 -16.96 -8.41 -16.88
C ILE A 209 -15.90 -7.84 -15.95
N VAL A 210 -14.77 -8.52 -15.76
CA VAL A 210 -13.73 -8.10 -14.82
C VAL A 210 -12.35 -8.11 -15.48
N PHE A 211 -11.70 -6.97 -15.50
CA PHE A 211 -10.26 -6.88 -15.73
C PHE A 211 -9.57 -6.87 -14.36
N ASN A 212 -8.90 -7.95 -14.02
CA ASN A 212 -8.17 -8.09 -12.77
C ASN A 212 -6.68 -7.83 -13.03
N PHE A 213 -6.18 -6.68 -12.62
CA PHE A 213 -4.81 -6.26 -12.87
C PHE A 213 -3.81 -6.88 -11.90
N ASP A 214 -4.25 -7.33 -10.73
CA ASP A 214 -3.38 -7.99 -9.75
C ASP A 214 -3.01 -9.41 -10.19
N SER A 215 -4.00 -10.17 -10.69
CA SER A 215 -3.77 -11.53 -11.20
C SER A 215 -3.46 -11.57 -12.70
N LEU A 216 -3.54 -10.43 -13.40
CA LEU A 216 -3.44 -10.32 -14.85
C LEU A 216 -4.43 -11.26 -15.55
N ASP A 217 -5.69 -11.24 -15.14
CA ASP A 217 -6.75 -12.08 -15.70
C ASP A 217 -7.93 -11.24 -16.19
N PHE A 218 -8.56 -11.71 -17.24
CA PHE A 218 -9.77 -11.13 -17.82
C PHE A 218 -10.91 -12.13 -17.76
N LEU A 219 -11.96 -11.79 -17.04
CA LEU A 219 -13.09 -12.67 -16.75
C LEU A 219 -14.40 -12.13 -17.36
N VAL A 220 -15.19 -13.02 -17.95
CA VAL A 220 -16.59 -12.76 -18.32
C VAL A 220 -17.45 -13.82 -17.68
N ASP A 221 -18.45 -13.41 -16.88
CA ASP A 221 -19.30 -14.31 -16.09
C ASP A 221 -18.47 -15.33 -15.26
N LYS A 222 -17.37 -14.86 -14.65
CA LYS A 222 -16.43 -15.65 -13.82
C LYS A 222 -15.59 -16.68 -14.60
N VAL A 223 -15.66 -16.68 -15.91
CA VAL A 223 -14.83 -17.54 -16.79
C VAL A 223 -13.68 -16.71 -17.35
N SER A 224 -12.46 -17.26 -17.33
CA SER A 224 -11.29 -16.59 -17.87
C SER A 224 -11.33 -16.56 -19.41
N HIS A 225 -11.17 -15.37 -19.93
CA HIS A 225 -11.15 -15.01 -21.37
C HIS A 225 -9.86 -14.29 -21.74
N LEU A 226 -8.77 -14.54 -21.04
CA LEU A 226 -7.50 -13.86 -21.24
C LEU A 226 -6.98 -13.96 -22.69
N MET A 227 -7.28 -15.06 -23.37
CA MET A 227 -6.91 -15.29 -24.77
C MET A 227 -7.72 -14.47 -25.79
N ASP A 228 -8.84 -13.89 -25.36
CA ASP A 228 -9.71 -13.04 -26.19
C ASP A 228 -9.34 -11.55 -26.08
N LEU A 229 -8.32 -11.22 -25.27
CA LEU A 229 -7.73 -9.88 -25.24
C LEU A 229 -7.02 -9.60 -26.56
N ASP A 230 -7.24 -8.40 -27.10
CA ASP A 230 -6.49 -7.93 -28.27
C ASP A 230 -5.02 -7.72 -27.91
N LEU A 231 -4.11 -8.09 -28.80
CA LEU A 231 -2.66 -7.91 -28.62
C LEU A 231 -2.25 -6.42 -28.46
N ALA A 232 -3.06 -5.50 -28.95
CA ALA A 232 -2.84 -4.07 -28.78
C ALA A 232 -3.38 -3.53 -27.43
N SER A 233 -3.98 -4.39 -26.61
CA SER A 233 -4.48 -4.03 -25.28
C SER A 233 -3.32 -3.70 -24.34
N ASN A 234 -3.42 -2.57 -23.64
CA ASN A 234 -2.41 -2.10 -22.69
C ASN A 234 -2.65 -2.65 -21.27
N PHE A 235 -2.97 -3.94 -21.12
CA PHE A 235 -3.38 -4.51 -19.84
C PHE A 235 -2.34 -4.33 -18.72
N ASP A 236 -1.05 -4.48 -19.06
CA ASP A 236 0.03 -4.27 -18.10
C ASP A 236 0.30 -2.80 -17.75
N ASP A 237 -0.06 -1.90 -18.64
CA ASP A 237 0.34 -0.49 -18.62
C ASP A 237 -0.87 0.45 -18.61
N PHE A 238 -2.03 -0.05 -18.20
CA PHE A 238 -3.23 0.74 -17.99
C PHE A 238 -3.17 1.39 -16.61
N LEU A 239 -2.77 2.66 -16.59
CA LEU A 239 -2.64 3.44 -15.36
C LEU A 239 -3.75 4.49 -15.31
N ILE A 240 -4.14 4.86 -14.08
CA ILE A 240 -5.11 5.92 -13.81
C ILE A 240 -4.53 6.97 -12.88
N LYS A 241 -4.99 8.20 -13.05
CA LYS A 241 -4.62 9.36 -12.25
C LYS A 241 -5.82 10.30 -12.09
N ASN A 242 -5.77 11.17 -11.10
CA ASN A 242 -6.77 12.24 -10.97
C ASN A 242 -6.83 13.11 -12.22
N GLY A 243 -8.03 13.31 -12.75
CA GLY A 243 -8.29 14.08 -13.98
C GLY A 243 -8.27 13.25 -15.25
N ASP A 244 -7.99 11.95 -15.20
CA ASP A 244 -8.06 11.09 -16.37
C ASP A 244 -9.51 10.89 -16.83
N GLU A 245 -9.71 10.93 -18.15
CA GLU A 245 -10.99 10.69 -18.80
C GLU A 245 -11.05 9.25 -19.30
N ILE A 246 -11.96 8.48 -18.73
CA ILE A 246 -12.21 7.08 -19.10
C ILE A 246 -13.44 7.00 -19.98
N GLN A 247 -13.35 6.27 -21.08
CA GLN A 247 -14.44 6.00 -22.00
C GLN A 247 -14.56 4.51 -22.26
N THR A 248 -15.80 4.01 -22.36
CA THR A 248 -16.10 2.62 -22.70
C THR A 248 -17.20 2.53 -23.74
N ASN A 249 -17.17 1.47 -24.55
CA ASN A 249 -18.23 1.14 -25.50
C ASN A 249 -19.35 0.29 -24.89
N VAL A 250 -19.17 -0.22 -23.66
CA VAL A 250 -20.15 -1.05 -22.96
C VAL A 250 -21.02 -0.16 -22.09
N SER A 251 -22.33 -0.16 -22.29
CA SER A 251 -23.27 0.56 -21.46
C SER A 251 -23.67 -0.29 -20.25
N GLY A 252 -23.59 0.29 -19.05
CA GLY A 252 -23.90 -0.42 -17.82
C GLY A 252 -23.35 0.27 -16.59
N GLU A 253 -23.20 -0.49 -15.52
CA GLU A 253 -22.52 -0.07 -14.31
C GLU A 253 -21.02 -0.34 -14.45
N HIS A 254 -20.21 0.65 -14.12
CA HIS A 254 -18.76 0.59 -14.16
C HIS A 254 -18.20 0.85 -12.77
N GLN A 255 -17.27 0.01 -12.35
CA GLN A 255 -16.60 0.11 -11.08
C GLN A 255 -15.10 0.01 -11.28
N ILE A 256 -14.35 0.94 -10.70
CA ILE A 256 -12.87 0.90 -10.70
C ILE A 256 -12.41 0.84 -9.26
N GLU A 257 -11.68 -0.21 -8.92
CA GLU A 257 -11.05 -0.40 -7.62
C GLU A 257 -9.55 -0.11 -7.71
N TYR A 258 -9.05 0.69 -6.79
CA TYR A 258 -7.64 1.11 -6.79
C TYR A 258 -7.17 1.47 -5.37
N GLU A 259 -5.86 1.52 -5.19
CA GLU A 259 -5.22 2.07 -3.99
C GLU A 259 -4.45 3.33 -4.38
N VAL A 260 -4.59 4.38 -3.59
CA VAL A 260 -3.80 5.60 -3.78
C VAL A 260 -2.40 5.37 -3.21
N LYS A 261 -1.37 5.77 -3.95
CA LYS A 261 0.01 5.76 -3.43
C LYS A 261 0.49 7.18 -3.13
N GLN A 262 1.25 7.32 -2.05
CA GLN A 262 1.90 8.55 -1.63
C GLN A 262 3.35 8.28 -1.22
N LEU A 263 4.20 9.32 -1.34
CA LEU A 263 5.62 9.20 -1.00
C LEU A 263 5.89 9.50 0.47
#